data_c3b007f52e35b657686ea67b2c0858a8
#
_entry.id   c3b007f52e35b657686ea67b2c0858a8
#
_cell.length_a   1.000
_cell.length_b   1.000
_cell.length_c   1.000
_cell.angle_alpha   90.00
_cell.angle_beta   90.00
_cell.angle_gamma   90.00
#
_symmetry.space_group_name_H-M   'P 1'
#
loop_
_entity.id
_entity.type
_entity.pdbx_description
1 polymer ?
#
loop_
_entity_poly.entity_id
_entity_poly.type
_entity_poly.pdbx_seq_one_letter_code
_entity_poly.pdbx_strand_id
1 'polypeptide(L)'
;MLGGESLTFSDRRQIENALAMARRVSDLNFEAYIGPAGADARAYALAVHSQLADPENSVLVLCDPEARALEIVTGQETRQYLSDADCRLAVATMTSSFLAGLFVNGLARGISQLGEIAHHPETLHAAGLL
;
A
#
# COMPACT_ATOMS: atom_id res chain seq x y z
N MET A 1 -6.56 -5.71 -6.08
CA MET A 1 -5.14 -5.89 -6.39
C MET A 1 -4.97 -6.02 -7.88
N LEU A 2 -3.98 -5.33 -8.42
CA LEU A 2 -3.65 -5.33 -9.84
C LEU A 2 -2.41 -6.20 -10.06
N GLY A 3 -2.36 -6.90 -11.20
CA GLY A 3 -1.27 -7.82 -11.47
C GLY A 3 -1.33 -9.05 -10.57
N GLY A 4 -0.15 -9.58 -10.24
CA GLY A 4 -0.04 -10.70 -9.30
C GLY A 4 -0.28 -12.06 -9.92
N GLU A 5 -0.16 -12.18 -11.23
CA GLU A 5 -0.39 -13.45 -11.94
C GLU A 5 0.59 -14.53 -11.51
N SER A 6 1.78 -14.15 -11.05
CA SER A 6 2.79 -15.11 -10.60
C SER A 6 2.59 -15.56 -9.16
N LEU A 7 1.67 -14.96 -8.44
CA LEU A 7 1.43 -15.31 -7.03
C LEU A 7 0.56 -16.56 -6.93
N THR A 8 0.79 -17.33 -5.86
CA THR A 8 -0.12 -18.42 -5.52
C THR A 8 -1.45 -17.83 -5.06
N PHE A 9 -2.49 -18.66 -5.05
CA PHE A 9 -3.79 -18.26 -4.53
C PHE A 9 -3.68 -17.79 -3.06
N SER A 10 -2.92 -18.51 -2.27
CA SER A 10 -2.72 -18.20 -0.85
C SER A 10 -2.01 -16.86 -0.68
N ASP A 11 -0.97 -16.61 -1.46
CA ASP A 11 -0.20 -15.36 -1.41
C ASP A 11 -1.08 -14.16 -1.79
N ARG A 12 -1.82 -14.31 -2.87
CA ARG A 12 -2.75 -13.28 -3.33
C ARG A 12 -3.78 -12.96 -2.26
N ARG A 13 -4.30 -13.99 -1.64
CA ARG A 13 -5.29 -13.85 -0.57
C ARG A 13 -4.74 -13.11 0.63
N GLN A 14 -3.49 -13.40 0.99
CA GLN A 14 -2.83 -12.73 2.11
C GLN A 14 -2.71 -11.23 1.85
N ILE A 15 -2.30 -10.85 0.65
CA ILE A 15 -2.17 -9.46 0.27
C ILE A 15 -3.54 -8.77 0.22
N GLU A 16 -4.53 -9.42 -0.36
CA GLU A 16 -5.87 -8.86 -0.44
C GLU A 16 -6.51 -8.67 0.92
N ASN A 17 -6.24 -9.58 1.85
CA ASN A 17 -6.71 -9.43 3.23
C ASN A 17 -6.07 -8.22 3.91
N ALA A 18 -4.78 -8.01 3.68
CA ALA A 18 -4.09 -6.84 4.23
C ALA A 18 -4.66 -5.54 3.65
N LEU A 19 -4.93 -5.51 2.35
CA LEU A 19 -5.54 -4.36 1.70
C LEU A 19 -6.94 -4.06 2.29
N ALA A 20 -7.74 -5.10 2.45
CA ALA A 20 -9.08 -4.95 2.99
C ALA A 20 -9.05 -4.41 4.43
N MET A 21 -8.12 -4.91 5.24
CA MET A 21 -7.94 -4.44 6.60
C MET A 21 -7.49 -2.99 6.62
N ALA A 22 -6.51 -2.63 5.79
CA ALA A 22 -6.03 -1.26 5.71
C ALA A 22 -7.14 -0.29 5.31
N ARG A 23 -7.96 -0.67 4.34
CA ARG A 23 -9.12 0.14 3.93
C ARG A 23 -10.08 0.36 5.09
N ARG A 24 -10.33 -0.69 5.83
CA ARG A 24 -11.31 -0.64 6.93
C ARG A 24 -10.85 0.24 8.07
N VAL A 25 -9.58 0.14 8.47
CA VAL A 25 -9.09 0.89 9.61
C VAL A 25 -8.78 2.34 9.27
N SER A 26 -8.46 2.65 8.02
CA SER A 26 -8.06 4.00 7.60
C SER A 26 -9.16 4.77 6.88
N ASP A 27 -10.12 4.07 6.31
CA ASP A 27 -11.13 4.64 5.44
C ASP A 27 -10.55 5.25 4.15
N LEU A 28 -9.34 4.84 3.80
CA LEU A 28 -8.69 5.22 2.54
C LEU A 28 -8.74 4.05 1.57
N ASN A 29 -8.65 4.34 0.28
CA ASN A 29 -8.52 3.30 -0.73
C ASN A 29 -7.07 2.82 -0.76
N PHE A 30 -6.85 1.58 -0.38
CA PHE A 30 -5.55 0.94 -0.52
C PHE A 30 -5.59 -0.01 -1.71
N GLU A 31 -4.62 0.10 -2.59
CA GLU A 31 -4.50 -0.79 -3.73
C GLU A 31 -3.04 -1.22 -3.89
N ALA A 32 -2.84 -2.39 -4.45
CA ALA A 32 -1.51 -2.91 -4.72
C ALA A 32 -1.39 -3.31 -6.17
N TYR A 33 -0.23 -3.05 -6.75
CA TYR A 33 0.16 -3.58 -8.04
C TYR A 33 1.40 -4.46 -7.84
N ILE A 34 1.36 -5.68 -8.31
CA ILE A 34 2.47 -6.61 -8.20
C ILE A 34 2.79 -7.15 -9.59
N GLY A 35 3.95 -6.81 -10.11
CA GLY A 35 4.33 -7.21 -11.44
C GLY A 35 5.40 -6.30 -12.03
N PRO A 36 5.72 -6.49 -13.31
CA PRO A 36 6.74 -5.68 -13.97
C PRO A 36 6.36 -4.20 -13.98
N ALA A 37 7.33 -3.35 -13.69
CA ALA A 37 7.14 -1.89 -13.64
C ALA A 37 8.05 -1.13 -14.60
N GLY A 38 8.82 -1.83 -15.43
CA GLY A 38 9.70 -1.21 -16.39
C GLY A 38 10.96 -0.63 -15.75
N ALA A 39 11.65 0.21 -16.51
CA ALA A 39 12.94 0.75 -16.10
C ALA A 39 12.81 1.81 -15.00
N ASP A 40 11.68 2.51 -14.96
CA ASP A 40 11.43 3.55 -13.96
C ASP A 40 10.18 3.18 -13.17
N ALA A 41 10.39 2.47 -12.07
CA ALA A 41 9.27 1.99 -11.24
C ALA A 41 8.46 3.14 -10.65
N ARG A 42 9.12 4.24 -10.29
CA ARG A 42 8.39 5.38 -9.73
C ARG A 42 7.45 5.99 -10.75
N ALA A 43 7.93 6.20 -11.97
CA ALA A 43 7.09 6.74 -13.04
C ALA A 43 5.92 5.81 -13.33
N TYR A 44 6.17 4.51 -13.36
CA TYR A 44 5.12 3.53 -13.59
C TYR A 44 4.08 3.55 -12.46
N ALA A 45 4.53 3.64 -11.22
CA ALA A 45 3.64 3.69 -10.06
C ALA A 45 2.76 4.94 -10.10
N LEU A 46 3.33 6.08 -10.47
CA LEU A 46 2.56 7.31 -10.60
C LEU A 46 1.48 7.18 -11.67
N ALA A 47 1.82 6.55 -12.80
CA ALA A 47 0.86 6.33 -13.87
C ALA A 47 -0.26 5.39 -13.44
N VAL A 48 0.06 4.29 -12.78
CA VAL A 48 -0.95 3.35 -12.27
C VAL A 48 -1.86 4.04 -11.26
N HIS A 49 -1.28 4.79 -10.33
CA HIS A 49 -2.04 5.50 -9.31
C HIS A 49 -3.04 6.47 -9.95
N SER A 50 -2.62 7.20 -10.99
CA SER A 50 -3.47 8.17 -11.65
C SER A 50 -4.67 7.55 -12.36
N GLN A 51 -4.61 6.26 -12.65
CA GLN A 51 -5.70 5.52 -13.31
C GLN A 51 -6.67 4.86 -12.34
N LEU A 52 -6.42 4.97 -11.04
CA LEU A 52 -7.34 4.42 -10.05
C LEU A 52 -8.65 5.22 -10.06
N ALA A 53 -9.72 4.61 -9.57
CA ALA A 53 -11.03 5.23 -9.60
C ALA A 53 -11.10 6.54 -8.80
N ASP A 54 -10.37 6.61 -7.69
CA ASP A 54 -10.36 7.79 -6.82
C ASP A 54 -8.92 8.04 -6.36
N PRO A 55 -8.06 8.55 -7.25
CA PRO A 55 -6.63 8.68 -6.92
C PRO A 55 -6.35 9.59 -5.75
N GLU A 56 -7.14 10.64 -5.55
CA GLU A 56 -6.89 11.58 -4.46
C GLU A 56 -7.03 10.92 -3.09
N ASN A 57 -7.89 9.93 -2.97
CA ASN A 57 -8.13 9.18 -1.73
C ASN A 57 -7.47 7.81 -1.75
N SER A 58 -6.54 7.57 -2.64
CA SER A 58 -5.95 6.25 -2.84
C SER A 58 -4.48 6.21 -2.49
N VAL A 59 -4.08 5.10 -1.90
CA VAL A 59 -2.68 4.76 -1.65
C VAL A 59 -2.37 3.54 -2.51
N LEU A 60 -1.36 3.66 -3.36
CA LEU A 60 -0.90 2.54 -4.17
C LEU A 60 0.43 2.02 -3.64
N VAL A 61 0.50 0.72 -3.41
CA VAL A 61 1.74 0.03 -3.10
C VAL A 61 2.12 -0.79 -4.32
N LEU A 62 3.21 -0.44 -4.96
CA LEU A 62 3.68 -1.14 -6.15
C LEU A 62 4.92 -1.95 -5.83
N CYS A 63 4.95 -3.19 -6.27
CA CYS A 63 6.09 -4.05 -6.10
C CYS A 63 6.39 -4.78 -7.42
N ASP A 64 7.63 -4.63 -7.87
CA ASP A 64 8.17 -5.45 -8.95
C ASP A 64 9.18 -6.41 -8.31
N PRO A 65 8.79 -7.67 -8.08
CA PRO A 65 9.67 -8.59 -7.35
C PRO A 65 10.96 -8.91 -8.11
N GLU A 66 10.92 -8.99 -9.42
CA GLU A 66 12.12 -9.32 -10.20
C GLU A 66 13.13 -8.18 -10.16
N ALA A 67 12.66 -6.95 -10.29
CA ALA A 67 13.53 -5.78 -10.23
C ALA A 67 13.82 -5.34 -8.81
N ARG A 68 13.18 -5.96 -7.81
CA ARG A 68 13.25 -5.58 -6.39
C ARG A 68 12.91 -4.11 -6.19
N ALA A 69 11.89 -3.65 -6.91
CA ALA A 69 11.43 -2.27 -6.82
C ALA A 69 10.18 -2.20 -5.97
N LEU A 70 10.13 -1.18 -5.13
CA LEU A 70 9.00 -0.88 -4.26
C LEU A 70 8.72 0.61 -4.36
N GLU A 71 7.45 0.95 -4.58
CA GLU A 71 7.02 2.35 -4.62
C GLU A 71 5.69 2.48 -3.90
N ILE A 72 5.55 3.56 -3.13
CA ILE A 72 4.28 3.91 -2.50
C ILE A 72 3.88 5.28 -3.02
N VAL A 73 2.69 5.37 -3.58
CA VAL A 73 2.15 6.63 -4.09
C VAL A 73 0.91 6.98 -3.28
N THR A 74 0.90 8.18 -2.74
CA THR A 74 -0.22 8.69 -1.96
C THR A 74 -0.96 9.74 -2.76
N GLY A 75 -2.29 9.76 -2.64
CA GLY A 75 -3.11 10.81 -3.21
C GLY A 75 -3.10 12.05 -2.33
N GLN A 76 -3.57 13.16 -2.87
CA GLN A 76 -3.57 14.43 -2.16
C GLN A 76 -4.27 14.36 -0.81
N GLU A 77 -5.43 13.71 -0.76
CA GLU A 77 -6.20 13.58 0.48
C GLU A 77 -5.55 12.62 1.47
N THR A 78 -4.89 11.59 0.96
CA THR A 78 -4.25 10.60 1.84
C THR A 78 -3.04 11.16 2.57
N ARG A 79 -2.43 12.22 2.05
CA ARG A 79 -1.25 12.83 2.65
C ARG A 79 -1.52 13.45 4.01
N GLN A 80 -2.77 13.72 4.31
CA GLN A 80 -3.16 14.18 5.65
C GLN A 80 -2.88 13.12 6.72
N TYR A 81 -2.90 11.86 6.32
CA TYR A 81 -2.79 10.72 7.23
C TYR A 81 -1.50 9.93 7.05
N LEU A 82 -0.85 10.08 5.91
CA LEU A 82 0.39 9.36 5.58
C LEU A 82 1.42 10.33 5.03
N SER A 83 2.43 10.60 5.83
CA SER A 83 3.54 11.46 5.41
C SER A 83 4.54 10.67 4.58
N ASP A 84 5.48 11.39 3.94
CA ASP A 84 6.58 10.74 3.22
C ASP A 84 7.42 9.90 4.17
N ALA A 85 7.60 10.34 5.40
CA ALA A 85 8.34 9.59 6.42
C ALA A 85 7.63 8.27 6.75
N ASP A 86 6.30 8.30 6.85
CA ASP A 86 5.51 7.10 7.09
C ASP A 86 5.68 6.10 5.96
N CYS A 87 5.68 6.57 4.73
CA CYS A 87 5.86 5.72 3.56
C CYS A 87 7.27 5.12 3.53
N ARG A 88 8.29 5.90 3.86
CA ARG A 88 9.66 5.40 3.95
C ARG A 88 9.80 4.31 5.00
N LEU A 89 9.12 4.48 6.13
CA LEU A 89 9.13 3.47 7.19
C LEU A 89 8.52 2.15 6.70
N ALA A 90 7.39 2.23 6.00
CA ALA A 90 6.75 1.04 5.44
C ALA A 90 7.64 0.35 4.40
N VAL A 91 8.31 1.13 3.55
CA VAL A 91 9.25 0.59 2.57
C VAL A 91 10.38 -0.15 3.29
N ALA A 92 10.90 0.41 4.38
CA ALA A 92 11.95 -0.24 5.15
C ALA A 92 11.48 -1.58 5.73
N THR A 93 10.26 -1.63 6.24
CA THR A 93 9.65 -2.86 6.75
C THR A 93 9.56 -3.93 5.65
N MET A 94 9.07 -3.54 4.48
CA MET A 94 8.92 -4.45 3.34
C MET A 94 10.27 -4.94 2.85
N THR A 95 11.24 -4.04 2.70
CA THR A 95 12.57 -4.36 2.22
C THR A 95 13.27 -5.35 3.15
N SER A 96 13.15 -5.15 4.44
CA SER A 96 13.75 -6.06 5.42
C SER A 96 13.22 -7.49 5.24
N SER A 97 11.92 -7.63 5.06
CA SER A 97 11.29 -8.96 4.83
C SER A 97 11.71 -9.55 3.49
N PHE A 98 11.86 -8.73 2.46
CA PHE A 98 12.29 -9.19 1.14
C PHE A 98 13.70 -9.77 1.20
N LEU A 99 14.60 -9.13 1.95
CA LEU A 99 15.96 -9.63 2.12
C LEU A 99 15.98 -10.98 2.83
N ALA A 100 14.99 -11.24 3.66
CA ALA A 100 14.83 -12.52 4.33
C ALA A 100 14.08 -13.56 3.49
N GLY A 101 13.70 -13.23 2.25
CA GLY A 101 12.96 -14.11 1.37
C GLY A 101 11.46 -14.19 1.67
N LEU A 102 10.94 -13.26 2.46
CA LEU A 102 9.53 -13.25 2.89
C LEU A 102 8.77 -12.11 2.22
N PHE A 103 8.80 -12.10 0.90
CA PHE A 103 8.26 -11.02 0.09
C PHE A 103 6.76 -10.77 0.35
N VAL A 104 5.95 -11.83 0.33
CA VAL A 104 4.50 -11.68 0.52
C VAL A 104 4.18 -11.21 1.94
N ASN A 105 4.85 -11.78 2.94
CA ASN A 105 4.70 -11.34 4.32
C ASN A 105 5.10 -9.88 4.50
N GLY A 106 6.20 -9.49 3.87
CA GLY A 106 6.68 -8.12 3.94
C GLY A 106 5.68 -7.13 3.37
N LEU A 107 5.13 -7.45 2.19
CA LEU A 107 4.10 -6.62 1.56
C LEU A 107 2.87 -6.49 2.46
N ALA A 108 2.35 -7.61 2.93
CA ALA A 108 1.17 -7.62 3.77
C ALA A 108 1.39 -6.81 5.06
N ARG A 109 2.56 -6.96 5.68
CA ARG A 109 2.88 -6.23 6.91
C ARG A 109 3.03 -4.74 6.66
N GLY A 110 3.68 -4.37 5.56
CA GLY A 110 3.83 -2.96 5.20
C GLY A 110 2.50 -2.29 4.90
N ILE A 111 1.62 -2.99 4.20
CA ILE A 111 0.27 -2.49 3.92
C ILE A 111 -0.50 -2.30 5.22
N SER A 112 -0.44 -3.28 6.12
CA SER A 112 -1.11 -3.18 7.42
C SER A 112 -0.55 -2.04 8.25
N GLN A 113 0.76 -1.85 8.22
CA GLN A 113 1.41 -0.75 8.91
C GLN A 113 0.91 0.60 8.41
N LEU A 114 0.81 0.76 7.09
CA LEU A 114 0.29 2.00 6.51
C LEU A 114 -1.16 2.24 6.93
N GLY A 115 -1.97 1.19 6.93
CA GLY A 115 -3.36 1.31 7.37
C GLY A 115 -3.47 1.75 8.83
N GLU A 116 -2.64 1.19 9.69
CA GLU A 116 -2.60 1.55 11.10
C GLU A 116 -2.18 3.00 11.30
N ILE A 117 -1.14 3.43 10.59
CA ILE A 117 -0.66 4.81 10.67
C ILE A 117 -1.74 5.77 10.21
N ALA A 118 -2.44 5.42 9.13
CA ALA A 118 -3.48 6.27 8.55
C ALA A 118 -4.79 6.22 9.32
N HIS A 119 -4.89 5.34 10.31
CA HIS A 119 -6.10 5.25 11.12
C HIS A 119 -6.37 6.59 11.79
N HIS A 120 -7.57 7.10 11.60
CA HIS A 120 -7.99 8.33 12.24
C HIS A 120 -9.39 8.11 12.80
N PRO A 121 -9.57 8.37 14.08
CA PRO A 121 -10.83 8.05 14.75
C PRO A 121 -11.91 9.09 14.46
N GLU A 122 -12.41 9.08 13.23
CA GLU A 122 -13.47 9.99 12.83
C GLU A 122 -14.70 9.84 13.69
N THR A 123 -15.03 8.60 13.99
CA THR A 123 -16.16 8.30 14.85
C THR A 123 -15.96 8.88 16.24
N LEU A 124 -14.75 8.76 16.77
CA LEU A 124 -14.41 9.35 18.07
C LEU A 124 -14.44 10.86 17.98
N HIS A 125 -13.99 11.41 16.89
CA HIS A 125 -14.03 12.84 16.68
C HIS A 125 -15.47 13.35 16.66
N ALA A 126 -16.32 12.68 15.93
CA ALA A 126 -17.74 13.01 15.88
C ALA A 126 -18.38 12.90 17.27
N ALA A 127 -18.05 11.85 18.01
CA ALA A 127 -18.51 11.67 19.37
C ALA A 127 -17.95 12.72 20.30
N GLY A 128 -16.70 13.10 20.08
CA GLY A 128 -16.04 14.10 20.89
C GLY A 128 -16.61 15.50 20.74
N LEU A 129 -17.36 15.72 19.72
CA LEU A 129 -18.05 16.99 19.51
C LEU A 129 -19.22 17.18 20.46
N LEU A 130 -19.60 16.15 21.10
CA LEU A 130 -20.74 16.16 22.02
C LEU A 130 -20.37 16.79 23.38
#